data_9b1a5c40413fe0cf42fe5fed20cc6ed7
#
_entry.id   9b1a5c40413fe0cf42fe5fed20cc6ed7
#
_cell.length_a   1.000
_cell.length_b   1.000
_cell.length_c   1.000
_cell.angle_alpha   90.00
_cell.angle_beta   90.00
_cell.angle_gamma   90.00
#
_symmetry.space_group_name_H-M   'P 1'
#
loop_
_entity.id
_entity.type
_entity.pdbx_description
1 polymer ?
#
loop_
_entity_poly.entity_id
_entity_poly.type
_entity_poly.pdbx_seq_one_letter_code
_entity_poly.pdbx_strand_id
1 'polypeptide(L)'
;MSQSDPTQTQKPATPTRFSGTDMRVSFAGLSFKNPILAASGTFGYGVEFEDIVSLDRLGGFVVKGLSRESMPGNPPPRMFETAAGMLNSIGLQNIGARAFVEEKLPVLNMLQAKAAKKKHDIVVIANVFGYTTKDYEETIRILNEGEGIAAYELNVSCPNTKHGGISFGGDQIGRAHV
;
A
#
# COMPACT_ATOMS: atom_id res chain seq x y z
N MET A 1 64.42 -43.11 7.77
CA MET A 1 64.22 -41.65 8.04
C MET A 1 63.42 -41.10 6.87
N SER A 2 62.11 -41.05 7.04
CA SER A 2 61.19 -40.51 6.03
C SER A 2 60.79 -39.09 6.48
N GLN A 3 61.14 -38.09 5.68
CA GLN A 3 60.81 -36.67 5.94
C GLN A 3 59.41 -36.42 5.47
N SER A 4 58.54 -35.99 6.35
CA SER A 4 57.18 -35.50 6.07
C SER A 4 57.25 -34.06 5.57
N ASP A 5 56.66 -33.81 4.40
CA ASP A 5 56.49 -32.51 3.78
C ASP A 5 55.40 -31.67 4.49
N PRO A 6 55.67 -30.43 5.01
CA PRO A 6 54.74 -29.62 5.76
C PRO A 6 54.05 -28.51 4.99
N THR A 7 53.68 -28.67 3.70
CA THR A 7 53.02 -27.61 2.96
C THR A 7 51.70 -28.05 2.32
N GLN A 8 50.74 -28.46 3.16
CA GLN A 8 49.35 -28.39 2.71
C GLN A 8 48.75 -27.04 3.12
N THR A 9 48.79 -26.08 2.20
CA THR A 9 48.04 -24.84 2.31
C THR A 9 46.53 -25.17 2.24
N GLN A 10 45.82 -25.08 3.38
CA GLN A 10 44.40 -25.14 3.41
C GLN A 10 43.78 -24.03 2.55
N LYS A 11 43.07 -24.44 1.52
CA LYS A 11 42.28 -23.55 0.66
C LYS A 11 41.25 -22.81 1.57
N PRO A 12 41.16 -21.48 1.51
CA PRO A 12 40.21 -20.75 2.35
C PRO A 12 38.78 -21.25 2.03
N ALA A 13 38.04 -21.57 3.07
CA ALA A 13 36.65 -21.97 2.95
C ALA A 13 35.86 -20.89 2.20
N THR A 14 35.22 -21.27 1.12
CA THR A 14 34.31 -20.40 0.38
C THR A 14 33.24 -19.89 1.36
N PRO A 15 33.05 -18.55 1.46
CA PRO A 15 32.05 -18.03 2.41
C PRO A 15 30.70 -18.64 2.04
N THR A 16 30.08 -19.30 3.00
CA THR A 16 28.71 -19.80 2.90
C THR A 16 27.83 -18.63 2.47
N ARG A 17 27.26 -18.72 1.25
CA ARG A 17 26.20 -17.81 0.82
C ARG A 17 25.14 -17.84 1.91
N PHE A 18 24.95 -16.74 2.62
CA PHE A 18 23.77 -16.56 3.46
C PHE A 18 22.56 -16.77 2.54
N SER A 19 21.88 -17.89 2.69
CA SER A 19 20.55 -18.06 2.12
C SER A 19 19.71 -16.99 2.78
N GLY A 20 19.23 -16.01 1.99
CA GLY A 20 18.47 -14.89 2.52
C GLY A 20 17.32 -15.41 3.39
N THR A 21 17.09 -14.75 4.51
CA THR A 21 15.94 -15.05 5.38
C THR A 21 14.66 -14.98 4.56
N ASP A 22 13.82 -16.01 4.66
CA ASP A 22 12.49 -15.98 4.07
C ASP A 22 11.64 -14.95 4.82
N MET A 23 11.28 -13.87 4.14
CA MET A 23 10.49 -12.77 4.71
C MET A 23 9.03 -12.83 4.31
N ARG A 24 8.58 -13.91 3.67
CA ARG A 24 7.18 -14.04 3.25
C ARG A 24 6.25 -14.07 4.45
N VAL A 25 5.13 -13.38 4.33
CA VAL A 25 4.06 -13.37 5.33
C VAL A 25 2.71 -13.59 4.65
N SER A 26 1.78 -14.22 5.37
CA SER A 26 0.39 -14.37 4.92
C SER A 26 -0.51 -13.61 5.87
N PHE A 27 -1.38 -12.77 5.33
CA PHE A 27 -2.34 -11.97 6.07
C PHE A 27 -3.61 -11.77 5.24
N ALA A 28 -4.78 -11.86 5.87
CA ALA A 28 -6.10 -11.68 5.24
C ALA A 28 -6.29 -12.49 3.93
N GLY A 29 -5.76 -13.73 3.88
CA GLY A 29 -5.83 -14.58 2.69
C GLY A 29 -4.85 -14.22 1.56
N LEU A 30 -4.06 -13.15 1.71
CA LEU A 30 -3.03 -12.73 0.78
C LEU A 30 -1.64 -13.21 1.21
N SER A 31 -0.79 -13.48 0.22
CA SER A 31 0.63 -13.77 0.44
C SER A 31 1.47 -12.57 0.03
N PHE A 32 2.33 -12.11 0.92
CA PHE A 32 3.26 -11.01 0.69
C PHE A 32 4.69 -11.55 0.71
N LYS A 33 5.53 -11.12 -0.23
CA LYS A 33 6.94 -11.52 -0.31
C LYS A 33 7.81 -11.01 0.86
N ASN A 34 7.35 -9.96 1.53
CA ASN A 34 7.92 -9.41 2.76
C ASN A 34 6.87 -8.59 3.51
N PRO A 35 7.07 -8.26 4.80
CA PRO A 35 6.08 -7.56 5.63
C PRO A 35 6.02 -6.04 5.41
N ILE A 36 6.76 -5.49 4.45
CA ILE A 36 6.81 -4.04 4.24
C ILE A 36 5.70 -3.60 3.31
N LEU A 37 4.76 -2.84 3.83
CA LEU A 37 3.67 -2.20 3.10
C LEU A 37 3.81 -0.69 3.18
N ALA A 38 3.67 -0.01 2.04
CA ALA A 38 3.52 1.45 2.06
C ALA A 38 2.07 1.79 2.44
N ALA A 39 1.92 2.66 3.46
CA ALA A 39 0.62 2.98 4.04
C ALA A 39 -0.19 3.94 3.15
N SER A 40 -1.52 3.83 3.24
CA SER A 40 -2.43 4.79 2.62
C SER A 40 -2.18 6.23 3.11
N GLY A 41 -2.42 7.20 2.23
CA GLY A 41 -2.23 8.62 2.53
C GLY A 41 -0.79 9.13 2.44
N THR A 42 0.22 8.26 2.43
CA THR A 42 1.65 8.63 2.33
C THR A 42 2.29 8.22 1.01
N PHE A 43 1.61 7.42 0.20
CA PHE A 43 2.17 6.80 -1.01
C PHE A 43 1.33 7.08 -2.28
N GLY A 44 0.50 8.12 -2.29
CA GLY A 44 -0.34 8.47 -3.43
C GLY A 44 -1.14 7.27 -3.95
N TYR A 45 -1.16 7.10 -5.27
CA TYR A 45 -1.72 5.90 -5.91
C TYR A 45 -0.64 4.90 -6.34
N GLY A 46 0.61 5.10 -5.88
CA GLY A 46 1.76 4.25 -6.19
C GLY A 46 2.49 4.65 -7.47
N VAL A 47 1.77 5.02 -8.52
CA VAL A 47 2.34 5.40 -9.82
C VAL A 47 3.24 6.63 -9.75
N GLU A 48 3.00 7.52 -8.81
CA GLU A 48 3.79 8.74 -8.58
C GLU A 48 5.20 8.46 -8.03
N PHE A 49 5.43 7.24 -7.53
CA PHE A 49 6.68 6.86 -6.88
C PHE A 49 7.50 5.86 -7.69
N GLU A 50 7.08 5.45 -8.90
CA GLU A 50 7.76 4.43 -9.71
C GLU A 50 9.22 4.78 -9.98
N ASP A 51 9.52 6.06 -10.22
CA ASP A 51 10.88 6.54 -10.51
C ASP A 51 11.78 6.59 -9.26
N ILE A 52 11.20 6.53 -8.07
CA ILE A 52 11.92 6.65 -6.79
C ILE A 52 12.03 5.28 -6.10
N VAL A 53 10.93 4.52 -6.10
CA VAL A 53 10.82 3.24 -5.42
C VAL A 53 10.35 2.17 -6.38
N SER A 54 11.12 1.10 -6.52
CA SER A 54 10.69 -0.07 -7.27
C SER A 54 9.55 -0.77 -6.51
N LEU A 55 8.32 -0.64 -7.00
CA LEU A 55 7.11 -1.18 -6.33
C LEU A 55 7.19 -2.70 -6.13
N ASP A 56 7.90 -3.39 -7.03
CA ASP A 56 8.14 -4.83 -6.95
C ASP A 56 9.10 -5.25 -5.82
N ARG A 57 9.67 -4.33 -5.06
CA ARG A 57 10.48 -4.61 -3.85
C ARG A 57 9.65 -4.57 -2.57
N LEU A 58 8.52 -3.89 -2.56
CA LEU A 58 7.59 -3.86 -1.43
C LEU A 58 6.80 -5.16 -1.34
N GLY A 59 6.38 -5.56 -0.15
CA GLY A 59 5.36 -6.60 0.03
C GLY A 59 4.06 -6.21 -0.67
N GLY A 60 3.69 -4.95 -0.57
CA GLY A 60 2.55 -4.34 -1.23
C GLY A 60 2.44 -2.86 -0.88
N PHE A 61 1.38 -2.22 -1.31
CA PHE A 61 1.07 -0.86 -0.88
C PHE A 61 -0.45 -0.63 -0.88
N VAL A 62 -0.85 0.34 -0.04
CA VAL A 62 -2.22 0.79 0.06
C VAL A 62 -2.33 2.15 -0.64
N VAL A 63 -3.22 2.25 -1.64
CA VAL A 63 -3.41 3.51 -2.36
C VAL A 63 -4.09 4.56 -1.48
N LYS A 64 -3.98 5.81 -1.89
CA LYS A 64 -4.70 6.93 -1.26
C LYS A 64 -6.19 6.64 -1.17
N GLY A 65 -6.82 7.02 -0.05
CA GLY A 65 -8.23 6.81 0.19
C GLY A 65 -9.11 7.28 -0.98
N LEU A 66 -10.03 6.42 -1.38
CA LEU A 66 -10.96 6.62 -2.48
C LEU A 66 -12.39 6.70 -1.95
N SER A 67 -13.12 7.69 -2.40
CA SER A 67 -14.58 7.79 -2.26
C SER A 67 -15.25 7.51 -3.61
N ARG A 68 -16.58 7.35 -3.61
CA ARG A 68 -17.35 7.17 -4.83
C ARG A 68 -17.07 8.29 -5.83
N GLU A 69 -17.24 9.54 -5.39
CA GLU A 69 -16.96 10.73 -6.17
C GLU A 69 -15.60 11.33 -5.80
N SER A 70 -15.02 12.12 -6.70
CA SER A 70 -13.80 12.87 -6.40
C SER A 70 -14.03 13.93 -5.32
N MET A 71 -12.99 14.18 -4.52
CA MET A 71 -13.03 15.21 -3.48
C MET A 71 -11.83 16.14 -3.61
N PRO A 72 -12.05 17.47 -3.73
CA PRO A 72 -10.96 18.44 -3.84
C PRO A 72 -10.17 18.62 -2.53
N GLY A 73 -10.73 18.14 -1.41
CA GLY A 73 -10.17 18.40 -0.08
C GLY A 73 -10.40 19.83 0.40
N ASN A 74 -9.68 20.22 1.45
CA ASN A 74 -9.75 21.56 2.00
C ASN A 74 -8.98 22.56 1.12
N PRO A 75 -9.41 23.84 1.05
CA PRO A 75 -8.66 24.89 0.37
C PRO A 75 -7.31 25.15 1.06
N PRO A 76 -6.28 25.61 0.29
CA PRO A 76 -5.04 26.10 0.88
C PRO A 76 -5.25 27.39 1.71
N PRO A 77 -4.38 27.65 2.74
CA PRO A 77 -3.28 26.81 3.20
C PRO A 77 -3.79 25.64 4.05
N ARG A 78 -3.28 24.45 3.80
CA ARG A 78 -3.72 23.21 4.48
C ARG A 78 -2.57 22.38 5.06
N MET A 79 -1.37 22.93 5.04
CA MET A 79 -0.18 22.39 5.67
C MET A 79 0.61 23.53 6.32
N PHE A 80 1.09 23.31 7.55
CA PHE A 80 1.89 24.26 8.31
C PHE A 80 3.02 23.54 9.02
N GLU A 81 4.23 24.10 8.89
CA GLU A 81 5.36 23.68 9.71
C GLU A 81 5.23 24.22 11.13
N THR A 82 5.70 23.44 12.09
CA THR A 82 5.82 23.80 13.49
C THR A 82 7.24 23.55 13.94
N ALA A 83 7.63 24.05 15.12
CA ALA A 83 8.98 23.85 15.66
C ALA A 83 9.37 22.35 15.83
N ALA A 84 8.41 21.44 15.90
CA ALA A 84 8.63 20.03 16.16
C ALA A 84 7.96 19.09 15.14
N GLY A 85 7.44 19.60 14.02
CA GLY A 85 6.77 18.78 13.02
C GLY A 85 5.90 19.58 12.06
N MET A 86 4.81 18.95 11.60
CA MET A 86 3.91 19.53 10.61
C MET A 86 2.45 19.27 10.99
N LEU A 87 1.62 20.29 10.89
CA LEU A 87 0.16 20.18 10.95
C LEU A 87 -0.41 20.11 9.54
N ASN A 88 -1.41 19.28 9.33
CA ASN A 88 -2.12 19.23 8.07
C ASN A 88 -3.64 19.15 8.26
N SER A 89 -4.35 19.61 7.23
CA SER A 89 -5.80 19.49 7.09
C SER A 89 -6.13 19.27 5.61
N ILE A 90 -5.71 18.14 5.05
CA ILE A 90 -5.86 17.85 3.61
C ILE A 90 -7.32 17.65 3.23
N GLY A 91 -8.16 17.08 4.11
CA GLY A 91 -9.60 16.94 3.87
C GLY A 91 -9.95 15.82 2.89
N LEU A 92 -9.28 14.68 2.97
CA LEU A 92 -9.56 13.47 2.17
C LEU A 92 -9.53 13.68 0.64
N GLN A 93 -8.71 14.63 0.16
CA GLN A 93 -8.55 14.86 -1.28
C GLN A 93 -8.27 13.55 -2.01
N ASN A 94 -9.08 13.25 -3.05
CA ASN A 94 -8.90 12.08 -3.88
C ASN A 94 -9.60 12.25 -5.24
N ILE A 95 -9.25 11.40 -6.21
CA ILE A 95 -9.78 11.47 -7.59
C ILE A 95 -11.12 10.75 -7.78
N GLY A 96 -11.59 10.02 -6.75
CA GLY A 96 -12.78 9.17 -6.84
C GLY A 96 -12.48 7.79 -7.45
N ALA A 97 -13.37 6.84 -7.15
CA ALA A 97 -13.20 5.45 -7.57
C ALA A 97 -13.21 5.30 -9.11
N ARG A 98 -14.06 6.02 -9.81
CA ARG A 98 -14.18 5.94 -11.28
C ARG A 98 -12.89 6.37 -11.96
N ALA A 99 -12.36 7.56 -11.62
CA ALA A 99 -11.11 8.04 -12.19
C ALA A 99 -9.92 7.15 -11.82
N PHE A 100 -9.92 6.54 -10.63
CA PHE A 100 -8.88 5.57 -10.27
C PHE A 100 -8.91 4.35 -11.20
N VAL A 101 -10.08 3.76 -11.47
CA VAL A 101 -10.22 2.61 -12.37
C VAL A 101 -9.83 2.97 -13.82
N GLU A 102 -10.17 4.16 -14.28
CA GLU A 102 -9.94 4.57 -15.66
C GLU A 102 -8.51 5.08 -15.93
N GLU A 103 -7.88 5.74 -14.95
CA GLU A 103 -6.60 6.43 -15.15
C GLU A 103 -5.41 5.77 -14.47
N LYS A 104 -5.58 5.32 -13.21
CA LYS A 104 -4.46 4.83 -12.38
C LYS A 104 -4.29 3.32 -12.45
N LEU A 105 -5.40 2.60 -12.37
CA LEU A 105 -5.39 1.14 -12.34
C LEU A 105 -4.79 0.51 -13.59
N PRO A 106 -5.01 1.03 -14.83
CA PRO A 106 -4.34 0.49 -16.01
C PRO A 106 -2.81 0.60 -15.96
N VAL A 107 -2.29 1.70 -15.40
CA VAL A 107 -0.85 1.87 -15.21
C VAL A 107 -0.31 0.87 -14.20
N LEU A 108 -1.01 0.69 -13.07
CA LEU A 108 -0.65 -0.32 -12.06
C LEU A 108 -0.66 -1.72 -12.64
N ASN A 109 -1.64 -2.07 -13.46
CA ASN A 109 -1.72 -3.37 -14.15
C ASN A 109 -0.54 -3.61 -15.09
N MET A 110 -0.08 -2.59 -15.81
CA MET A 110 1.15 -2.69 -16.61
C MET A 110 2.37 -2.96 -15.74
N LEU A 111 2.48 -2.31 -14.58
CA LEU A 111 3.57 -2.52 -13.64
C LEU A 111 3.52 -3.91 -13.01
N GLN A 112 2.34 -4.39 -12.64
CA GLN A 112 2.12 -5.77 -12.16
C GLN A 112 2.53 -6.79 -13.23
N ALA A 113 2.12 -6.60 -14.49
CA ALA A 113 2.50 -7.48 -15.59
C ALA A 113 4.02 -7.48 -15.86
N LYS A 114 4.66 -6.30 -15.73
CA LYS A 114 6.14 -6.17 -15.86
C LYS A 114 6.87 -6.89 -14.71
N ALA A 115 6.36 -6.76 -13.49
CA ALA A 115 6.90 -7.44 -12.32
C ALA A 115 6.74 -8.97 -12.42
N ALA A 116 5.57 -9.45 -12.84
CA ALA A 116 5.28 -10.87 -13.01
C ALA A 116 6.25 -11.57 -13.99
N LYS A 117 6.68 -10.89 -15.06
CA LYS A 117 7.73 -11.40 -15.97
C LYS A 117 9.06 -11.67 -15.25
N LYS A 118 9.33 -10.97 -14.15
CA LYS A 118 10.52 -11.15 -13.29
C LYS A 118 10.25 -12.08 -12.11
N LYS A 119 9.08 -12.73 -12.06
CA LYS A 119 8.60 -13.54 -10.92
C LYS A 119 8.47 -12.74 -9.63
N HIS A 120 8.11 -11.47 -9.76
CA HIS A 120 7.81 -10.58 -8.65
C HIS A 120 6.33 -10.22 -8.67
N ASP A 121 5.74 -10.05 -7.50
CA ASP A 121 4.36 -9.62 -7.35
C ASP A 121 4.32 -8.18 -6.80
N ILE A 122 3.33 -7.43 -7.26
CA ILE A 122 2.96 -6.13 -6.71
C ILE A 122 1.54 -6.27 -6.17
N VAL A 123 1.40 -6.25 -4.84
CA VAL A 123 0.10 -6.32 -4.17
C VAL A 123 -0.44 -4.91 -4.00
N VAL A 124 -1.56 -4.63 -4.66
CA VAL A 124 -2.26 -3.34 -4.59
C VAL A 124 -3.49 -3.51 -3.70
N ILE A 125 -3.59 -2.67 -2.65
CA ILE A 125 -4.72 -2.62 -1.74
C ILE A 125 -5.41 -1.27 -1.92
N ALA A 126 -6.72 -1.26 -2.13
CA ALA A 126 -7.46 -0.01 -2.25
C ALA A 126 -8.00 0.43 -0.88
N ASN A 127 -7.60 1.62 -0.41
CA ASN A 127 -8.21 2.25 0.75
C ASN A 127 -9.53 2.90 0.31
N VAL A 128 -10.62 2.57 0.98
CA VAL A 128 -11.96 3.08 0.68
C VAL A 128 -12.58 3.73 1.90
N PHE A 129 -13.29 4.83 1.67
CA PHE A 129 -14.04 5.51 2.72
C PHE A 129 -15.36 6.06 2.18
N GLY A 130 -16.28 6.32 3.10
CA GLY A 130 -17.57 6.92 2.84
C GLY A 130 -18.17 7.51 4.10
N TYR A 131 -19.30 8.14 3.98
CA TYR A 131 -20.07 8.71 5.11
C TYR A 131 -21.24 7.81 5.51
N THR A 132 -21.59 6.87 4.66
CA THR A 132 -22.65 5.87 4.87
C THR A 132 -22.18 4.51 4.39
N THR A 133 -22.75 3.43 4.91
CA THR A 133 -22.48 2.05 4.42
C THR A 133 -22.63 1.96 2.89
N LYS A 134 -23.66 2.62 2.36
CA LYS A 134 -23.93 2.65 0.91
C LYS A 134 -22.78 3.28 0.13
N ASP A 135 -22.10 4.30 0.67
CA ASP A 135 -20.96 4.90 -0.01
C ASP A 135 -19.80 3.92 -0.15
N TYR A 136 -19.53 3.10 0.90
CA TYR A 136 -18.52 2.04 0.83
C TYR A 136 -18.90 0.98 -0.22
N GLU A 137 -20.13 0.49 -0.19
CA GLU A 137 -20.63 -0.51 -1.15
C GLU A 137 -20.51 -0.02 -2.59
N GLU A 138 -20.95 1.20 -2.87
CA GLU A 138 -20.89 1.78 -4.21
C GLU A 138 -19.44 2.04 -4.66
N THR A 139 -18.58 2.50 -3.77
CA THR A 139 -17.16 2.69 -4.06
C THR A 139 -16.50 1.36 -4.43
N ILE A 140 -16.71 0.32 -3.62
CA ILE A 140 -16.15 -1.03 -3.89
C ILE A 140 -16.73 -1.60 -5.18
N ARG A 141 -18.02 -1.41 -5.46
CA ARG A 141 -18.65 -1.87 -6.70
C ARG A 141 -18.00 -1.25 -7.93
N ILE A 142 -17.71 0.05 -7.91
CA ILE A 142 -16.99 0.73 -8.99
C ILE A 142 -15.57 0.17 -9.13
N LEU A 143 -14.84 0.00 -8.02
CA LEU A 143 -13.48 -0.53 -8.03
C LEU A 143 -13.41 -1.96 -8.55
N ASN A 144 -14.46 -2.77 -8.32
CA ASN A 144 -14.57 -4.14 -8.85
C ASN A 144 -14.83 -4.21 -10.36
N GLU A 145 -15.08 -3.09 -11.03
CA GLU A 145 -15.14 -3.04 -12.51
C GLU A 145 -13.74 -3.13 -13.13
N GLY A 146 -12.69 -2.87 -12.34
CA GLY A 146 -11.29 -3.02 -12.74
C GLY A 146 -10.66 -4.27 -12.15
N GLU A 147 -9.54 -4.70 -12.74
CA GLU A 147 -8.73 -5.84 -12.27
C GLU A 147 -7.45 -5.34 -11.59
N GLY A 148 -6.81 -6.19 -10.77
CA GLY A 148 -5.48 -5.91 -10.20
C GLY A 148 -5.49 -5.36 -8.77
N ILE A 149 -6.66 -5.10 -8.17
CA ILE A 149 -6.81 -4.81 -6.75
C ILE A 149 -6.89 -6.14 -5.99
N ALA A 150 -5.99 -6.34 -5.03
CA ALA A 150 -5.90 -7.60 -4.27
C ALA A 150 -6.78 -7.61 -3.02
N ALA A 151 -7.04 -6.46 -2.41
CA ALA A 151 -7.86 -6.30 -1.22
C ALA A 151 -8.35 -4.86 -1.04
N TYR A 152 -9.26 -4.69 -0.08
CA TYR A 152 -9.76 -3.39 0.34
C TYR A 152 -9.39 -3.11 1.80
N GLU A 153 -8.90 -1.89 2.07
CA GLU A 153 -8.72 -1.34 3.41
C GLU A 153 -9.89 -0.39 3.69
N LEU A 154 -10.77 -0.77 4.61
CA LEU A 154 -11.90 0.08 4.99
C LEU A 154 -11.44 1.16 5.97
N ASN A 155 -11.46 2.41 5.54
CA ASN A 155 -11.13 3.54 6.38
C ASN A 155 -12.35 3.95 7.21
N VAL A 156 -12.45 3.41 8.40
CA VAL A 156 -13.57 3.64 9.33
C VAL A 156 -13.30 4.76 10.33
N SER A 157 -12.18 5.48 10.19
CA SER A 157 -11.81 6.57 11.10
C SER A 157 -11.06 7.69 10.36
N CYS A 158 -11.69 8.84 10.16
CA CYS A 158 -10.98 10.03 9.72
C CYS A 158 -11.43 11.26 10.53
N PRO A 159 -10.55 11.84 11.36
CA PRO A 159 -10.90 13.01 12.19
C PRO A 159 -11.00 14.32 11.40
N ASN A 160 -10.51 14.36 10.15
CA ASN A 160 -10.32 15.60 9.38
C ASN A 160 -11.50 15.96 8.46
N THR A 161 -12.75 15.61 8.82
CA THR A 161 -13.94 15.93 8.02
C THR A 161 -14.88 16.90 8.74
N LYS A 162 -15.58 17.75 7.95
CA LYS A 162 -16.55 18.72 8.47
C LYS A 162 -17.78 18.09 9.17
N HIS A 163 -18.02 16.82 8.96
CA HIS A 163 -19.13 16.09 9.60
C HIS A 163 -18.75 15.48 10.96
N GLY A 164 -17.75 16.09 11.61
CA GLY A 164 -17.49 15.95 13.03
C GLY A 164 -17.19 14.55 13.51
N GLY A 165 -16.03 14.04 13.18
CA GLY A 165 -15.26 13.14 14.03
C GLY A 165 -15.90 11.90 14.65
N ILE A 166 -17.16 11.58 14.37
CA ILE A 166 -17.74 10.29 14.73
C ILE A 166 -17.27 9.33 13.63
N SER A 167 -16.16 8.66 13.91
CA SER A 167 -15.69 7.61 13.04
C SER A 167 -16.62 6.42 13.14
N PHE A 168 -16.96 5.76 12.03
CA PHE A 168 -17.66 4.47 12.02
C PHE A 168 -17.01 3.46 12.98
N GLY A 169 -15.69 3.52 13.15
CA GLY A 169 -14.95 2.70 14.09
C GLY A 169 -15.19 3.02 15.57
N GLY A 170 -15.77 4.16 15.90
CA GLY A 170 -16.16 4.56 17.26
C GLY A 170 -17.55 4.07 17.68
N ASP A 171 -18.41 3.77 16.72
CA ASP A 171 -19.75 3.27 16.96
C ASP A 171 -19.76 1.73 16.95
N GLN A 172 -20.34 1.11 18.00
CA GLN A 172 -20.48 -0.34 18.07
C GLN A 172 -21.35 -0.91 16.94
N ILE A 173 -22.34 -0.15 16.47
CA ILE A 173 -23.21 -0.55 15.35
C ILE A 173 -22.41 -0.53 14.04
N GLY A 174 -21.54 0.45 13.82
CA GLY A 174 -20.69 0.52 12.64
C GLY A 174 -19.72 -0.66 12.53
N ARG A 175 -19.22 -1.19 13.66
CA ARG A 175 -18.32 -2.36 13.70
C ARG A 175 -19.02 -3.69 13.39
N ALA A 176 -20.33 -3.77 13.60
CA ALA A 176 -21.09 -5.02 13.40
C ALA A 176 -21.41 -5.29 11.92
N HIS A 177 -21.19 -4.33 11.03
CA HIS A 177 -21.52 -4.40 9.61
C HIS A 177 -20.29 -4.35 8.68
N VAL A 178 -19.08 -4.47 9.23
CA VAL A 178 -17.81 -4.51 8.45
C VAL A 178 -17.22 -5.90 8.49
#